data_56c58c87de2a9130a25531c289cfde65
#
_entry.id   56c58c87de2a9130a25531c289cfde65
#
_cell.length_a   1.000
_cell.length_b   1.000
_cell.length_c   1.000
_cell.angle_alpha   90.00
_cell.angle_beta   90.00
_cell.angle_gamma   90.00
#
_symmetry.space_group_name_H-M   'P 1'
#
loop_
_entity.id
_entity.type
_entity.pdbx_description
1 polymer ?
#
loop_
_entity_poly.entity_id
_entity_poly.type
_entity_poly.pdbx_seq_one_letter_code
_entity_poly.pdbx_strand_id
1 'polypeptide(L)'
;ERFDVSPKQWRQGDYKTYSHKILQQSQKAMQSQADFTKLKPTIVKMPDLQSFYIRNKGYNTNIKETWQKLYTWVLNNNIENYTQIALLHDNPTITPLGECQYIACIVVEEALVLANNRLPNFKISNGVYAKFDFQGKHGDMLRFIHWVYHEWLLQSEYETTTKPSYVIYHKNNFLSEDNTFDVSFYISINF
;
A
#
# COMPACT_ATOMS: atom_id res chain seq x y z
N GLU A 1 -11.35 -24.28 5.89
CA GLU A 1 -11.26 -22.93 6.51
C GLU A 1 -10.04 -22.17 5.97
N ARG A 2 -10.16 -20.84 5.75
CA ARG A 2 -9.14 -20.04 5.06
C ARG A 2 -7.77 -20.00 5.79
N PHE A 3 -7.78 -20.14 7.12
CA PHE A 3 -6.58 -19.95 7.95
C PHE A 3 -6.10 -21.22 8.65
N ASP A 4 -6.78 -22.35 8.46
CA ASP A 4 -6.51 -23.64 9.10
C ASP A 4 -6.44 -23.61 10.64
N VAL A 5 -6.96 -22.55 11.24
CA VAL A 5 -7.02 -22.35 12.70
C VAL A 5 -8.40 -21.84 13.12
N SER A 6 -8.81 -22.15 14.32
CA SER A 6 -10.07 -21.65 14.87
C SER A 6 -9.98 -20.14 15.19
N PRO A 7 -11.12 -19.41 15.24
CA PRO A 7 -11.13 -18.00 15.65
C PRO A 7 -10.52 -17.74 17.03
N LYS A 8 -10.59 -18.73 17.94
CA LYS A 8 -9.98 -18.65 19.27
C LYS A 8 -8.47 -18.71 19.18
N GLN A 9 -7.91 -19.69 18.46
CA GLN A 9 -6.47 -19.82 18.22
C GLN A 9 -5.91 -18.60 17.48
N TRP A 10 -6.62 -18.09 16.47
CA TRP A 10 -6.26 -16.86 15.78
C TRP A 10 -6.03 -15.70 16.76
N ARG A 11 -6.99 -15.43 17.63
CA ARG A 11 -6.88 -14.38 18.66
C ARG A 11 -5.81 -14.66 19.71
N GLN A 12 -5.41 -15.91 19.93
CA GLN A 12 -4.35 -16.32 20.87
C GLN A 12 -2.94 -16.16 20.30
N GLY A 13 -2.80 -15.77 19.03
CA GLY A 13 -1.51 -15.43 18.43
C GLY A 13 -1.12 -16.24 17.20
N ASP A 14 -1.90 -17.25 16.78
CA ASP A 14 -1.60 -18.07 15.60
C ASP A 14 -1.57 -17.25 14.29
N TYR A 15 -2.23 -16.08 14.29
CA TYR A 15 -2.10 -15.11 13.18
C TYR A 15 -0.65 -14.70 12.90
N LYS A 16 0.23 -14.67 13.92
CA LYS A 16 1.66 -14.31 13.74
C LYS A 16 2.38 -15.37 12.90
N THR A 17 2.14 -16.64 13.21
CA THR A 17 2.70 -17.77 12.46
C THR A 17 2.20 -17.78 11.03
N TYR A 18 0.91 -17.55 10.83
CA TYR A 18 0.29 -17.46 9.51
C TYR A 18 0.87 -16.28 8.70
N SER A 19 0.93 -15.10 9.31
CA SER A 19 1.47 -13.89 8.69
C SER A 19 2.95 -14.07 8.32
N HIS A 20 3.73 -14.74 9.17
CA HIS A 20 5.13 -15.05 8.85
C HIS A 20 5.27 -15.96 7.61
N LYS A 21 4.39 -16.95 7.44
CA LYS A 21 4.34 -17.78 6.21
C LYS A 21 4.03 -16.93 4.97
N ILE A 22 3.17 -15.92 5.09
CA ILE A 22 2.93 -14.98 3.98
C ILE A 22 4.19 -14.18 3.66
N LEU A 23 4.88 -13.65 4.68
CA LEU A 23 6.12 -12.90 4.50
C LEU A 23 7.20 -13.74 3.79
N GLN A 24 7.29 -15.02 4.12
CA GLN A 24 8.22 -15.98 3.48
C GLN A 24 7.98 -16.15 1.96
N GLN A 25 6.81 -15.80 1.45
CA GLN A 25 6.54 -15.79 0.00
C GLN A 25 7.37 -14.72 -0.73
N SER A 26 7.94 -13.75 -0.01
CA SER A 26 8.82 -12.71 -0.57
C SER A 26 10.26 -12.90 -0.10
N GLN A 27 11.11 -13.47 -0.95
CA GLN A 27 12.54 -13.60 -0.66
C GLN A 27 13.18 -12.23 -0.34
N LYS A 28 12.79 -11.18 -1.05
CA LYS A 28 13.32 -9.81 -0.82
C LYS A 28 12.93 -9.26 0.54
N ALA A 29 11.70 -9.52 1.00
CA ALA A 29 11.27 -9.12 2.33
C ALA A 29 12.03 -9.90 3.43
N MET A 30 12.31 -11.18 3.21
CA MET A 30 13.08 -11.99 4.14
C MET A 30 14.56 -11.55 4.24
N GLN A 31 15.12 -11.01 3.16
CA GLN A 31 16.49 -10.49 3.11
C GLN A 31 16.63 -9.05 3.64
N SER A 32 15.52 -8.34 3.82
CA SER A 32 15.55 -6.97 4.32
C SER A 32 16.10 -6.90 5.74
N GLN A 33 16.95 -5.90 6.00
CA GLN A 33 17.52 -5.57 7.31
C GLN A 33 16.95 -4.25 7.86
N ALA A 34 15.87 -3.75 7.26
CA ALA A 34 15.26 -2.49 7.69
C ALA A 34 14.70 -2.60 9.11
N ASP A 35 14.99 -1.57 9.93
CA ASP A 35 14.49 -1.42 11.29
C ASP A 35 13.48 -0.26 11.32
N PHE A 36 12.26 -0.56 11.74
CA PHE A 36 11.15 0.39 11.80
C PHE A 36 10.79 0.82 13.22
N THR A 37 11.47 0.30 14.24
CA THR A 37 11.12 0.51 15.66
C THR A 37 11.18 1.98 16.09
N LYS A 38 11.93 2.81 15.39
CA LYS A 38 12.06 4.26 15.65
C LYS A 38 11.06 5.11 14.88
N LEU A 39 10.32 4.52 13.92
CA LEU A 39 9.33 5.25 13.15
C LEU A 39 8.12 5.58 14.03
N LYS A 40 7.70 6.84 13.95
CA LYS A 40 6.50 7.33 14.61
C LYS A 40 5.56 7.90 13.56
N PRO A 41 4.27 7.57 13.60
CA PRO A 41 3.32 8.16 12.68
C PRO A 41 2.98 9.59 13.06
N THR A 42 2.57 10.35 12.06
CA THR A 42 1.82 11.60 12.23
C THR A 42 0.35 11.29 11.99
N ILE A 43 -0.54 11.73 12.88
CA ILE A 43 -1.98 11.59 12.70
C ILE A 43 -2.46 12.73 11.81
N VAL A 44 -3.08 12.38 10.68
CA VAL A 44 -3.52 13.34 9.67
C VAL A 44 -4.95 13.09 9.25
N LYS A 45 -5.67 14.16 8.88
CA LYS A 45 -6.97 14.09 8.23
C LYS A 45 -6.76 14.27 6.73
N MET A 46 -7.11 13.25 5.95
CA MET A 46 -7.01 13.29 4.49
C MET A 46 -8.35 13.62 3.87
N PRO A 47 -8.38 14.44 2.79
CA PRO A 47 -9.60 14.69 2.02
C PRO A 47 -9.94 13.49 1.13
N ASP A 48 -11.08 13.55 0.44
CA ASP A 48 -11.36 12.68 -0.68
C ASP A 48 -10.37 12.95 -1.82
N LEU A 49 -9.85 11.88 -2.45
CA LEU A 49 -8.92 12.00 -3.58
C LEU A 49 -9.52 11.32 -4.81
N GLN A 50 -9.74 12.08 -5.87
CA GLN A 50 -10.21 11.54 -7.15
C GLN A 50 -9.03 10.88 -7.88
N SER A 51 -9.15 9.60 -8.21
CA SER A 51 -8.06 8.84 -8.82
C SER A 51 -8.47 8.11 -10.09
N PHE A 52 -7.53 8.00 -11.03
CA PHE A 52 -7.57 7.07 -12.17
C PHE A 52 -6.66 5.90 -11.87
N TYR A 53 -7.05 4.68 -12.27
CA TYR A 53 -6.32 3.52 -11.77
C TYR A 53 -6.20 2.36 -12.76
N ILE A 54 -5.20 1.51 -12.49
CA ILE A 54 -5.06 0.18 -13.08
C ILE A 54 -4.90 -0.83 -11.93
N ARG A 55 -5.65 -1.93 -11.99
CA ARG A 55 -5.55 -3.02 -11.02
C ARG A 55 -4.51 -4.04 -11.47
N ASN A 56 -3.77 -4.57 -10.49
CA ASN A 56 -2.89 -5.70 -10.67
C ASN A 56 -3.23 -6.78 -9.63
N LYS A 57 -3.35 -8.03 -10.05
CA LYS A 57 -3.50 -9.16 -9.15
C LYS A 57 -2.14 -9.71 -8.77
N GLY A 58 -1.88 -9.81 -7.49
CA GLY A 58 -0.65 -10.30 -6.90
C GLY A 58 0.45 -9.22 -6.76
N TYR A 59 1.31 -9.44 -5.78
CA TYR A 59 2.56 -8.69 -5.59
C TYR A 59 3.67 -9.36 -6.42
N ASN A 60 3.69 -9.10 -7.72
CA ASN A 60 4.54 -9.76 -8.71
C ASN A 60 5.23 -8.75 -9.64
N THR A 61 5.96 -9.24 -10.63
CA THR A 61 6.69 -8.41 -11.61
C THR A 61 5.78 -7.50 -12.45
N ASN A 62 4.51 -7.85 -12.61
CA ASN A 62 3.56 -7.09 -13.42
C ASN A 62 3.21 -5.72 -12.80
N ILE A 63 3.50 -5.48 -11.51
CA ILE A 63 3.32 -4.16 -10.89
C ILE A 63 4.15 -3.10 -11.62
N LYS A 64 5.38 -3.44 -12.03
CA LYS A 64 6.22 -2.51 -12.81
C LYS A 64 5.56 -2.14 -14.14
N GLU A 65 5.04 -3.11 -14.87
CA GLU A 65 4.32 -2.88 -16.13
C GLU A 65 3.05 -2.05 -15.90
N THR A 66 2.35 -2.30 -14.81
CA THR A 66 1.16 -1.53 -14.42
C THR A 66 1.49 -0.06 -14.24
N TRP A 67 2.58 0.26 -13.52
CA TRP A 67 3.05 1.63 -13.34
C TRP A 67 3.54 2.26 -14.66
N GLN A 68 4.23 1.51 -15.51
CA GLN A 68 4.65 1.99 -16.82
C GLN A 68 3.46 2.36 -17.72
N LYS A 69 2.41 1.54 -17.74
CA LYS A 69 1.16 1.82 -18.48
C LYS A 69 0.49 3.09 -17.95
N LEU A 70 0.43 3.23 -16.62
CA LEU A 70 -0.18 4.39 -16.00
C LEU A 70 0.63 5.68 -16.26
N TYR A 71 1.96 5.58 -16.21
CA TYR A 71 2.86 6.67 -16.55
C TYR A 71 2.75 7.08 -18.03
N THR A 72 2.66 6.11 -18.94
CA THR A 72 2.42 6.37 -20.37
C THR A 72 1.09 7.11 -20.57
N TRP A 73 0.06 6.75 -19.81
CA TRP A 73 -1.22 7.46 -19.84
C TRP A 73 -1.09 8.91 -19.37
N VAL A 74 -0.33 9.18 -18.31
CA VAL A 74 -0.02 10.54 -17.83
C VAL A 74 0.61 11.37 -18.93
N LEU A 75 1.65 10.83 -19.60
CA LEU A 75 2.35 11.52 -20.68
C LEU A 75 1.42 11.81 -21.87
N ASN A 76 0.64 10.83 -22.30
CA ASN A 76 -0.29 10.97 -23.44
C ASN A 76 -1.42 11.99 -23.19
N ASN A 77 -1.72 12.29 -21.94
CA ASN A 77 -2.74 13.28 -21.56
C ASN A 77 -2.13 14.62 -21.12
N ASN A 78 -0.80 14.79 -21.26
CA ASN A 78 -0.07 16.00 -20.86
C ASN A 78 -0.35 16.44 -19.41
N ILE A 79 -0.42 15.47 -18.48
CA ILE A 79 -0.69 15.72 -17.07
C ILE A 79 0.63 16.09 -16.39
N GLU A 80 0.80 17.34 -15.98
CA GLU A 80 2.02 17.83 -15.35
C GLU A 80 2.01 17.62 -13.83
N ASN A 81 0.88 17.86 -13.20
CA ASN A 81 0.72 17.77 -11.74
C ASN A 81 -0.14 16.57 -11.35
N TYR A 82 0.48 15.58 -10.74
CA TYR A 82 -0.20 14.37 -10.27
C TYR A 82 0.50 13.74 -9.07
N THR A 83 -0.25 12.95 -8.32
CA THR A 83 0.27 12.17 -7.21
C THR A 83 0.14 10.67 -7.54
N GLN A 84 1.22 9.92 -7.34
CA GLN A 84 1.24 8.46 -7.49
C GLN A 84 0.83 7.80 -6.18
N ILE A 85 -0.21 6.98 -6.22
CA ILE A 85 -0.73 6.27 -5.05
C ILE A 85 -0.85 4.78 -5.36
N ALA A 86 -0.35 3.92 -4.48
CA ALA A 86 -0.71 2.51 -4.46
C ALA A 86 -1.76 2.26 -3.38
N LEU A 87 -2.94 1.79 -3.77
CA LEU A 87 -3.95 1.34 -2.83
C LEU A 87 -3.76 -0.16 -2.57
N LEU A 88 -3.58 -0.54 -1.32
CA LEU A 88 -3.43 -1.92 -0.87
C LEU A 88 -4.82 -2.44 -0.47
N HIS A 89 -5.56 -2.92 -1.47
CA HIS A 89 -6.95 -3.33 -1.26
C HIS A 89 -7.06 -4.50 -0.29
N ASP A 90 -6.14 -5.45 -0.38
CA ASP A 90 -6.04 -6.56 0.56
C ASP A 90 -4.86 -6.35 1.51
N ASN A 91 -5.03 -6.81 2.75
CA ASN A 91 -3.93 -6.78 3.71
C ASN A 91 -2.91 -7.91 3.40
N PRO A 92 -1.68 -7.56 2.97
CA PRO A 92 -0.67 -8.55 2.58
C PRO A 92 -0.05 -9.29 3.78
N THR A 93 -0.50 -9.01 5.01
CA THR A 93 -0.08 -9.77 6.18
C THR A 93 -0.96 -11.01 6.42
N ILE A 94 -2.14 -11.07 5.80
CA ILE A 94 -3.12 -12.15 5.95
C ILE A 94 -3.66 -12.69 4.62
N THR A 95 -3.36 -12.03 3.51
CA THR A 95 -3.75 -12.48 2.17
C THR A 95 -2.48 -12.96 1.44
N PRO A 96 -2.48 -14.17 0.84
CA PRO A 96 -1.36 -14.63 0.04
C PRO A 96 -0.95 -13.61 -1.02
N LEU A 97 0.35 -13.36 -1.18
CA LEU A 97 0.85 -12.27 -2.03
C LEU A 97 0.38 -12.37 -3.48
N GLY A 98 0.22 -13.60 -4.01
CA GLY A 98 -0.30 -13.83 -5.36
C GLY A 98 -1.80 -13.53 -5.53
N GLU A 99 -2.54 -13.42 -4.43
CA GLU A 99 -3.99 -13.16 -4.43
C GLU A 99 -4.33 -11.70 -4.12
N CYS A 100 -3.40 -10.95 -3.51
CA CYS A 100 -3.60 -9.55 -3.17
C CYS A 100 -3.94 -8.70 -4.38
N GLN A 101 -4.88 -7.77 -4.20
CA GLN A 101 -5.20 -6.74 -5.18
C GLN A 101 -4.33 -5.51 -4.90
N TYR A 102 -3.48 -5.18 -5.87
CA TYR A 102 -2.68 -3.97 -5.88
C TYR A 102 -3.27 -2.99 -6.89
N ILE A 103 -3.58 -1.78 -6.48
CA ILE A 103 -4.19 -0.78 -7.35
C ILE A 103 -3.24 0.41 -7.50
N ALA A 104 -2.63 0.55 -8.67
CA ALA A 104 -1.84 1.72 -9.00
C ALA A 104 -2.78 2.86 -9.42
N CYS A 105 -2.62 4.01 -8.80
CA CYS A 105 -3.48 5.18 -8.97
C CYS A 105 -2.67 6.41 -9.34
N ILE A 106 -3.25 7.25 -10.19
CA ILE A 106 -2.85 8.65 -10.41
C ILE A 106 -3.98 9.53 -9.88
N VAL A 107 -3.65 10.39 -8.92
CA VAL A 107 -4.53 11.46 -8.43
C VAL A 107 -4.18 12.73 -9.17
N VAL A 108 -5.15 13.38 -9.74
CA VAL A 108 -5.05 14.66 -10.44
C VAL A 108 -5.98 15.68 -9.79
N GLU A 109 -5.72 16.96 -9.99
CA GLU A 109 -6.63 18.01 -9.52
C GLU A 109 -8.01 17.91 -10.19
N GLU A 110 -9.09 18.24 -9.44
CA GLU A 110 -10.47 18.06 -9.88
C GLU A 110 -10.82 18.79 -11.20
N ALA A 111 -10.07 19.85 -11.55
CA ALA A 111 -10.28 20.63 -12.77
C ALA A 111 -9.92 19.86 -14.07
N LEU A 112 -9.22 18.75 -13.99
CA LEU A 112 -8.85 17.94 -15.15
C LEU A 112 -9.98 16.99 -15.55
N VAL A 113 -10.99 17.54 -16.25
CA VAL A 113 -11.98 16.72 -16.95
C VAL A 113 -11.34 16.21 -18.24
N LEU A 114 -10.79 15.00 -18.18
CA LEU A 114 -10.20 14.36 -19.36
C LEU A 114 -11.33 13.90 -20.29
N ALA A 115 -11.59 14.64 -21.36
CA ALA A 115 -12.71 14.47 -22.27
C ALA A 115 -12.79 13.07 -22.93
N ASN A 116 -11.70 12.30 -22.98
CA ASN A 116 -11.60 10.96 -23.58
C ASN A 116 -10.88 9.94 -22.69
N ASN A 117 -11.07 10.05 -21.38
CA ASN A 117 -10.40 9.13 -20.47
C ASN A 117 -10.97 7.72 -20.57
N ARG A 118 -10.11 6.74 -20.89
CA ARG A 118 -10.45 5.31 -20.94
C ARG A 118 -10.11 4.55 -19.65
N LEU A 119 -9.44 5.21 -18.69
CA LEU A 119 -9.14 4.56 -17.42
C LEU A 119 -10.33 4.63 -16.48
N PRO A 120 -10.59 3.57 -15.73
CA PRO A 120 -11.56 3.61 -14.65
C PRO A 120 -11.08 4.59 -13.56
N ASN A 121 -12.05 5.18 -12.88
CA ASN A 121 -11.78 6.11 -11.79
C ASN A 121 -12.59 5.74 -10.55
N PHE A 122 -12.09 6.15 -9.38
CA PHE A 122 -12.82 6.06 -8.12
C PHE A 122 -12.28 7.11 -7.15
N LYS A 123 -13.03 7.30 -6.08
CA LYS A 123 -12.67 8.21 -5.02
C LYS A 123 -12.04 7.45 -3.84
N ILE A 124 -10.79 7.77 -3.49
CA ILE A 124 -10.19 7.35 -2.23
C ILE A 124 -10.85 8.20 -1.14
N SER A 125 -11.54 7.55 -0.20
CA SER A 125 -12.36 8.23 0.79
C SER A 125 -11.53 9.01 1.80
N ASN A 126 -12.02 10.20 2.18
CA ASN A 126 -11.48 10.97 3.29
C ASN A 126 -11.45 10.16 4.61
N GLY A 127 -10.67 10.64 5.57
CA GLY A 127 -10.64 10.01 6.89
C GLY A 127 -9.45 10.45 7.73
N VAL A 128 -9.33 9.83 8.90
CA VAL A 128 -8.17 9.98 9.78
C VAL A 128 -7.23 8.82 9.53
N TYR A 129 -5.95 9.14 9.41
CA TYR A 129 -4.91 8.18 9.06
C TYR A 129 -3.69 8.37 9.97
N ALA A 130 -3.06 7.26 10.33
CA ALA A 130 -1.68 7.27 10.80
C ALA A 130 -0.77 7.22 9.57
N LYS A 131 0.01 8.29 9.39
CA LYS A 131 0.95 8.49 8.28
C LYS A 131 2.36 8.19 8.73
N PHE A 132 3.07 7.34 8.01
CA PHE A 132 4.48 7.02 8.20
C PHE A 132 5.27 7.43 6.97
N ASP A 133 6.30 8.25 7.17
CA ASP A 133 7.24 8.62 6.11
C ASP A 133 8.50 7.78 6.24
N PHE A 134 8.91 7.10 5.17
CA PHE A 134 10.15 6.33 5.17
C PHE A 134 10.69 6.06 3.76
N GLN A 135 11.98 5.76 3.72
CA GLN A 135 12.70 5.40 2.51
C GLN A 135 13.18 3.95 2.61
N GLY A 136 13.27 3.26 1.49
CA GLY A 136 13.68 1.87 1.50
C GLY A 136 13.95 1.29 0.12
N LYS A 137 14.17 -0.02 0.11
CA LYS A 137 14.38 -0.83 -1.08
C LYS A 137 13.21 -1.78 -1.29
N HIS A 138 13.13 -2.35 -2.46
CA HIS A 138 12.14 -3.38 -2.74
C HIS A 138 12.27 -4.55 -1.73
N GLY A 139 11.18 -4.88 -1.05
CA GLY A 139 11.12 -5.86 0.05
C GLY A 139 10.91 -5.21 1.43
N ASP A 140 11.47 -4.02 1.67
CA ASP A 140 11.31 -3.30 2.93
C ASP A 140 9.84 -2.91 3.19
N MET A 141 9.10 -2.58 2.13
CA MET A 141 7.67 -2.23 2.22
C MET A 141 6.84 -3.35 2.84
N LEU A 142 7.02 -4.59 2.42
CA LEU A 142 6.25 -5.71 2.96
C LEU A 142 6.59 -5.96 4.42
N ARG A 143 7.88 -5.90 4.79
CA ARG A 143 8.31 -5.97 6.20
C ARG A 143 7.74 -4.83 7.04
N PHE A 144 7.74 -3.61 6.48
CA PHE A 144 7.16 -2.45 7.14
C PHE A 144 5.66 -2.64 7.41
N ILE A 145 4.90 -3.12 6.42
CA ILE A 145 3.48 -3.40 6.59
C ILE A 145 3.25 -4.45 7.68
N HIS A 146 4.07 -5.53 7.71
CA HIS A 146 4.02 -6.52 8.79
C HIS A 146 4.26 -5.88 10.16
N TRP A 147 5.28 -5.03 10.29
CA TRP A 147 5.59 -4.31 11.52
C TRP A 147 4.42 -3.40 11.94
N VAL A 148 3.83 -2.65 11.00
CA VAL A 148 2.68 -1.77 11.29
C VAL A 148 1.51 -2.55 11.89
N TYR A 149 1.12 -3.68 11.27
CA TYR A 149 -0.06 -4.44 11.70
C TYR A 149 0.18 -5.33 12.92
N HIS A 150 1.39 -5.82 13.13
CA HIS A 150 1.67 -6.83 14.17
C HIS A 150 2.48 -6.32 15.34
N GLU A 151 3.03 -5.13 15.26
CA GLU A 151 3.79 -4.53 16.35
C GLU A 151 3.26 -3.15 16.69
N TRP A 152 3.34 -2.17 15.77
CA TRP A 152 2.93 -0.81 16.06
C TRP A 152 1.43 -0.71 16.42
N LEU A 153 0.55 -1.26 15.61
CA LEU A 153 -0.90 -1.17 15.84
C LEU A 153 -1.33 -1.81 17.16
N LEU A 154 -0.74 -2.97 17.51
CA LEU A 154 -1.05 -3.68 18.74
C LEU A 154 -0.56 -2.96 20.01
N GLN A 155 0.40 -2.04 19.86
CA GLN A 155 0.93 -1.23 20.95
C GLN A 155 0.32 0.18 20.98
N SER A 156 -0.42 0.54 19.96
CA SER A 156 -1.10 1.82 19.83
C SER A 156 -2.49 1.78 20.50
N GLU A 157 -3.07 2.96 20.71
CA GLU A 157 -4.45 3.12 21.19
C GLU A 157 -5.47 3.14 20.04
N TYR A 158 -5.03 2.82 18.80
CA TYR A 158 -5.84 2.93 17.59
C TYR A 158 -6.35 1.57 17.13
N GLU A 159 -7.51 1.59 16.48
CA GLU A 159 -8.05 0.48 15.70
C GLU A 159 -8.03 0.83 14.21
N THR A 160 -7.84 -0.19 13.35
CA THR A 160 -7.98 0.02 11.91
C THR A 160 -9.44 0.05 11.50
N THR A 161 -9.74 0.85 10.50
CA THR A 161 -11.05 0.83 9.84
C THR A 161 -11.09 -0.22 8.72
N THR A 162 -12.24 -0.35 8.05
CA THR A 162 -12.38 -1.21 6.86
C THR A 162 -11.81 -0.57 5.58
N LYS A 163 -11.32 0.67 5.64
CA LYS A 163 -10.73 1.34 4.48
C LYS A 163 -9.36 0.74 4.17
N PRO A 164 -9.03 0.52 2.88
CA PRO A 164 -7.71 0.03 2.51
C PRO A 164 -6.61 1.02 2.90
N SER A 165 -5.45 0.49 3.27
CA SER A 165 -4.22 1.28 3.40
C SER A 165 -3.75 1.73 2.03
N TYR A 166 -3.01 2.82 1.97
CA TYR A 166 -2.40 3.26 0.73
C TYR A 166 -1.02 3.91 0.93
N VAL A 167 -0.28 3.99 -0.15
CA VAL A 167 1.07 4.54 -0.21
C VAL A 167 1.07 5.70 -1.20
N ILE A 168 1.53 6.87 -0.77
CA ILE A 168 1.89 7.97 -1.67
C ILE A 168 3.38 7.84 -1.98
N TYR A 169 3.73 7.78 -3.26
CA TYR A 169 5.12 7.73 -3.72
C TYR A 169 5.65 9.14 -3.99
N HIS A 170 6.71 9.51 -3.28
CA HIS A 170 7.58 10.65 -3.61
C HIS A 170 8.66 10.20 -4.59
N LYS A 171 9.13 8.95 -4.43
CA LYS A 171 9.96 8.22 -5.39
C LYS A 171 9.42 6.80 -5.53
N ASN A 172 9.12 6.40 -6.75
CA ASN A 172 8.51 5.11 -7.03
C ASN A 172 9.57 4.11 -7.51
N ASN A 173 9.85 3.09 -6.69
CA ASN A 173 10.84 2.05 -7.00
C ASN A 173 10.53 1.23 -8.24
N PHE A 174 9.28 1.18 -8.68
CA PHE A 174 8.90 0.46 -9.90
C PHE A 174 9.25 1.25 -11.17
N LEU A 175 9.47 2.56 -11.05
CA LEU A 175 9.84 3.47 -12.13
C LEU A 175 11.28 3.98 -12.02
N SER A 176 11.94 3.81 -10.86
CA SER A 176 13.31 4.22 -10.63
C SER A 176 14.30 3.12 -11.03
N GLU A 177 15.49 3.53 -11.48
CA GLU A 177 16.56 2.61 -11.91
C GLU A 177 17.22 1.89 -10.73
N ASP A 178 17.31 2.54 -9.58
CA ASP A 178 18.00 2.04 -8.39
C ASP A 178 17.10 1.17 -7.48
N ASN A 179 15.84 0.95 -7.86
CA ASN A 179 14.85 0.18 -7.11
C ASN A 179 14.63 0.64 -5.67
N THR A 180 14.95 1.91 -5.36
CA THR A 180 14.65 2.54 -4.08
C THR A 180 13.36 3.35 -4.14
N PHE A 181 12.72 3.48 -3.00
CA PHE A 181 11.52 4.31 -2.87
C PHE A 181 11.66 5.35 -1.75
N ASP A 182 10.86 6.41 -1.88
CA ASP A 182 10.55 7.38 -0.84
C ASP A 182 9.02 7.49 -0.78
N VAL A 183 8.44 7.24 0.39
CA VAL A 183 6.98 7.09 0.50
C VAL A 183 6.43 7.67 1.79
N SER A 184 5.13 8.01 1.69
CA SER A 184 4.24 8.14 2.84
C SER A 184 3.23 6.99 2.82
N PHE A 185 3.22 6.16 3.86
CA PHE A 185 2.24 5.09 4.04
C PHE A 185 1.12 5.56 4.96
N TYR A 186 -0.10 5.27 4.59
CA TYR A 186 -1.31 5.67 5.31
C TYR A 186 -2.13 4.45 5.70
N ILE A 187 -2.38 4.27 7.00
CA ILE A 187 -3.33 3.31 7.53
C ILE A 187 -4.50 4.05 8.16
N SER A 188 -5.73 3.74 7.72
CA SER A 188 -6.93 4.37 8.25
C SER A 188 -7.19 3.88 9.67
N ILE A 189 -7.38 4.84 10.58
CA ILE A 189 -7.53 4.58 12.01
C ILE A 189 -8.78 5.25 12.59
N ASN A 190 -9.18 4.72 13.73
CA ASN A 190 -10.18 5.29 14.64
C ASN A 190 -9.74 5.02 16.09
N PHE A 191 -10.36 5.74 17.05
CA PHE A 191 -10.17 5.55 18.48
C PHE A 191 -11.18 4.55 19.02
#